data_8e8254b92cb9963a803e57fda062822a
#
_entry.id   8e8254b92cb9963a803e57fda062822a
#
_cell.length_a   1.000
_cell.length_b   1.000
_cell.length_c   1.000
_cell.angle_alpha   90.00
_cell.angle_beta   90.00
_cell.angle_gamma   90.00
#
_symmetry.space_group_name_H-M   'P 1'
#
loop_
_entity.id
_entity.type
_entity.pdbx_description
1 polymer ?
#
loop_
_entity_poly.entity_id
_entity_poly.type
_entity_poly.pdbx_seq_one_letter_code
_entity_poly.pdbx_strand_id
1 'polypeptide(L)'
;MSLIFAILLSFTMVAAACGGDDDSSSNASDSSSNASDSSSNASDSSSSSEESISGSVSVSGSSTVEPISTRVKETYNDTVSGDVEITVNGPGTSAGFREFCPGNTDINDASRAIKDKEKEDCVPYVELKVAFDGIAVMVNPDNPLECISKDDLYAIAGPESEGNTWEDAQALASSLGSTTTGWPSGTIDVIAPGTESGTYGSFIEIVLEKKAEARAEEGAVSLLVDENGDDVFIRTDYAGQPDDNVIIEGIASSSNGFGWVGFAFAAAAGDAVKVLKVLNPDTGECVAPSIETVADGSYPVSRSLYIYVNTDKAATNPALVSYVDYYLGDGYQDGVENAFGPGVGYVALPADIKAETDAAWAGR
;
A
#
# COMPACT_ATOMS: atom_id res chain seq x y z
N MET A 1 42.22 -10.90 -31.57
CA MET A 1 43.22 -11.25 -30.55
C MET A 1 42.47 -11.26 -29.21
N SER A 2 42.25 -12.50 -28.74
CA SER A 2 41.55 -12.80 -27.49
C SER A 2 42.44 -12.56 -26.29
N LEU A 3 41.85 -12.07 -25.18
CA LEU A 3 42.38 -12.35 -23.85
C LEU A 3 41.22 -12.58 -22.89
N ILE A 4 41.03 -13.84 -22.55
CA ILE A 4 40.17 -14.37 -21.51
C ILE A 4 40.96 -14.28 -20.21
N PHE A 5 40.40 -13.64 -19.17
CA PHE A 5 40.91 -13.75 -17.80
C PHE A 5 39.90 -14.53 -16.98
N ALA A 6 40.28 -15.76 -16.66
CA ALA A 6 39.58 -16.60 -15.69
C ALA A 6 40.18 -16.36 -14.31
N ILE A 7 39.34 -15.99 -13.33
CA ILE A 7 39.73 -15.95 -11.92
C ILE A 7 39.05 -17.12 -11.22
N LEU A 8 39.88 -18.06 -10.80
CA LEU A 8 39.52 -19.15 -9.89
C LEU A 8 39.46 -18.62 -8.45
N LEU A 9 38.34 -18.78 -7.81
CA LEU A 9 38.22 -18.58 -6.36
C LEU A 9 38.21 -19.94 -5.67
N SER A 10 39.26 -20.21 -4.92
CA SER A 10 39.47 -21.43 -4.13
C SER A 10 38.72 -21.33 -2.79
N PHE A 11 37.84 -22.29 -2.54
CA PHE A 11 37.15 -22.55 -1.28
C PHE A 11 38.08 -23.32 -0.33
N THR A 12 38.39 -22.77 0.84
CA THR A 12 39.04 -23.51 1.93
C THR A 12 38.02 -23.87 2.99
N MET A 13 37.70 -25.14 3.13
CA MET A 13 37.03 -25.73 4.28
C MET A 13 38.00 -25.82 5.46
N VAL A 14 37.60 -25.37 6.62
CA VAL A 14 38.20 -25.73 7.91
C VAL A 14 37.22 -26.57 8.69
N ALA A 15 37.54 -27.84 8.82
CA ALA A 15 36.94 -28.76 9.76
C ALA A 15 37.77 -28.73 11.07
N ALA A 16 37.13 -28.57 12.20
CA ALA A 16 37.71 -28.86 13.50
C ALA A 16 36.77 -29.77 14.30
N ALA A 17 37.18 -31.00 14.44
CA ALA A 17 36.68 -32.03 15.33
C ALA A 17 37.65 -32.12 16.51
N CYS A 18 37.13 -32.41 17.70
CA CYS A 18 37.71 -33.12 18.86
C CYS A 18 36.76 -32.89 20.03
N GLY A 19 36.18 -33.83 20.76
CA GLY A 19 36.58 -35.18 21.13
C GLY A 19 37.04 -35.25 22.57
N GLY A 20 36.43 -36.14 23.41
CA GLY A 20 36.95 -36.64 24.64
C GLY A 20 36.20 -36.14 25.90
N ASP A 21 35.56 -36.92 26.59
CA ASP A 21 35.63 -38.21 27.33
C ASP A 21 35.62 -37.98 28.86
N ASP A 22 34.71 -38.78 29.50
CA ASP A 22 34.83 -39.46 30.81
C ASP A 22 34.91 -38.61 32.11
N ASP A 23 34.19 -38.88 33.17
CA ASP A 23 34.00 -40.10 33.93
C ASP A 23 33.01 -39.93 35.10
N SER A 24 32.19 -40.97 35.30
CA SER A 24 31.78 -41.65 36.53
C SER A 24 31.66 -40.93 37.90
N SER A 25 30.52 -41.08 38.55
CA SER A 25 30.31 -42.06 39.63
C SER A 25 28.95 -41.91 40.34
N SER A 26 28.19 -42.98 40.26
CA SER A 26 27.38 -43.66 41.30
C SER A 26 27.28 -43.04 42.70
N ASN A 27 26.06 -42.90 43.20
CA ASN A 27 25.64 -43.72 44.37
C ASN A 27 24.15 -43.74 44.59
N ALA A 28 23.63 -44.93 44.76
CA ALA A 28 22.30 -45.27 45.18
C ALA A 28 22.22 -45.25 46.71
N SER A 29 21.04 -45.01 47.28
CA SER A 29 20.41 -45.65 48.45
C SER A 29 19.16 -44.86 48.81
N ASP A 30 18.05 -45.44 48.63
CA ASP A 30 17.24 -46.35 49.44
C ASP A 30 16.26 -45.65 50.42
N SER A 31 14.99 -46.07 50.25
CA SER A 31 13.93 -46.32 51.23
C SER A 31 13.35 -45.19 52.10
N SER A 32 12.11 -44.85 51.97
CA SER A 32 11.03 -45.56 52.69
C SER A 32 9.68 -44.85 52.52
N SER A 33 8.69 -45.68 52.31
CA SER A 33 7.27 -45.52 52.49
C SER A 33 6.81 -44.63 53.62
N ASN A 34 5.82 -43.76 53.36
CA ASN A 34 4.64 -43.73 54.23
C ASN A 34 3.41 -43.24 53.48
N ALA A 35 2.42 -44.05 53.49
CA ALA A 35 1.06 -43.73 53.08
C ALA A 35 0.36 -42.95 54.20
N SER A 36 -0.40 -41.94 53.86
CA SER A 36 -1.58 -41.50 54.60
C SER A 36 -2.48 -40.64 53.74
N ASP A 37 -3.55 -41.16 53.50
CA ASP A 37 -4.93 -40.85 53.23
C ASP A 37 -5.39 -39.39 53.36
N SER A 38 -6.37 -39.08 52.47
CA SER A 38 -7.52 -38.18 52.62
C SER A 38 -7.36 -36.75 52.14
N SER A 39 -7.96 -36.46 51.07
CA SER A 39 -9.18 -35.64 50.96
C SER A 39 -9.32 -35.09 49.57
N SER A 40 -10.33 -35.54 48.88
CA SER A 40 -10.98 -34.97 47.73
C SER A 40 -11.20 -33.47 47.89
N ASN A 41 -10.55 -32.69 47.03
CA ASN A 41 -11.07 -31.39 46.63
C ASN A 41 -11.01 -31.38 45.09
N ALA A 42 -12.11 -31.68 44.47
CA ALA A 42 -12.33 -31.49 43.09
C ALA A 42 -12.40 -29.95 42.85
N SER A 43 -11.26 -29.36 42.56
CA SER A 43 -11.24 -28.08 41.90
C SER A 43 -11.52 -28.36 40.43
N ASP A 44 -12.75 -28.10 40.06
CA ASP A 44 -13.21 -28.01 38.68
C ASP A 44 -12.39 -26.90 38.01
N SER A 45 -11.23 -27.26 37.49
CA SER A 45 -10.51 -26.44 36.54
C SER A 45 -11.27 -26.64 35.24
N SER A 46 -12.25 -25.78 35.01
CA SER A 46 -12.74 -25.52 33.68
C SER A 46 -11.54 -24.94 32.89
N SER A 47 -10.74 -25.84 32.33
CA SER A 47 -9.92 -25.49 31.18
C SER A 47 -10.92 -25.17 30.07
N SER A 48 -11.18 -23.88 29.86
CA SER A 48 -11.68 -23.44 28.57
C SER A 48 -10.64 -23.92 27.55
N SER A 49 -10.92 -24.99 26.87
CA SER A 49 -10.26 -25.31 25.62
C SER A 49 -10.58 -24.11 24.73
N GLU A 50 -9.62 -23.20 24.53
CA GLU A 50 -9.67 -22.28 23.43
C GLU A 50 -9.77 -23.16 22.17
N GLU A 51 -10.96 -23.20 21.57
CA GLU A 51 -11.14 -23.88 20.29
C GLU A 51 -10.19 -23.20 19.32
N SER A 52 -9.19 -23.93 18.84
CA SER A 52 -8.26 -23.42 17.85
C SER A 52 -9.04 -23.07 16.58
N ILE A 53 -8.97 -21.81 16.17
CA ILE A 53 -9.64 -21.35 14.95
C ILE A 53 -8.93 -21.98 13.77
N SER A 54 -9.71 -22.56 12.85
CA SER A 54 -9.19 -23.13 11.60
C SER A 54 -10.08 -22.75 10.42
N GLY A 55 -9.50 -22.70 9.22
CA GLY A 55 -10.22 -22.36 8.01
C GLY A 55 -9.37 -21.63 6.99
N SER A 56 -10.00 -21.02 6.01
CA SER A 56 -9.31 -20.25 4.98
C SER A 56 -9.97 -18.88 4.79
N VAL A 57 -9.15 -17.89 4.42
CA VAL A 57 -9.58 -16.52 4.06
C VAL A 57 -8.91 -16.15 2.74
N SER A 58 -9.72 -15.74 1.76
CA SER A 58 -9.27 -15.28 0.47
C SER A 58 -9.48 -13.77 0.33
N VAL A 59 -8.38 -13.03 0.13
CA VAL A 59 -8.35 -11.59 -0.10
C VAL A 59 -7.87 -11.34 -1.52
N SER A 60 -8.58 -10.50 -2.28
CA SER A 60 -8.16 -10.11 -3.62
C SER A 60 -8.59 -8.68 -3.89
N GLY A 61 -7.83 -7.92 -4.69
CA GLY A 61 -8.26 -6.58 -5.07
C GLY A 61 -7.13 -5.58 -5.31
N SER A 62 -7.23 -4.44 -4.69
CA SER A 62 -6.31 -3.33 -4.90
C SER A 62 -4.86 -3.67 -4.59
N SER A 63 -3.96 -3.46 -5.56
CA SER A 63 -2.51 -3.54 -5.35
C SER A 63 -1.98 -2.50 -4.36
N THR A 64 -2.73 -1.40 -4.15
CA THR A 64 -2.40 -0.39 -3.13
C THR A 64 -2.74 -0.86 -1.71
N VAL A 65 -3.79 -1.67 -1.52
CA VAL A 65 -4.19 -2.19 -0.21
C VAL A 65 -3.51 -3.53 0.10
N GLU A 66 -3.12 -4.28 -0.93
CA GLU A 66 -2.44 -5.57 -0.81
C GLU A 66 -1.26 -5.57 0.19
N PRO A 67 -0.36 -4.56 0.22
CA PRO A 67 0.73 -4.52 1.20
C PRO A 67 0.23 -4.44 2.64
N ILE A 68 -0.87 -3.71 2.90
CA ILE A 68 -1.50 -3.64 4.23
C ILE A 68 -2.05 -5.01 4.61
N SER A 69 -2.88 -5.60 3.75
CA SER A 69 -3.50 -6.91 3.97
C SER A 69 -2.46 -8.03 4.11
N THR A 70 -1.36 -7.95 3.35
CA THR A 70 -0.23 -8.89 3.46
C THR A 70 0.46 -8.75 4.81
N ARG A 71 0.72 -7.55 5.28
CA ARG A 71 1.36 -7.32 6.57
C ARG A 71 0.47 -7.78 7.72
N VAL A 72 -0.83 -7.48 7.67
CA VAL A 72 -1.80 -7.97 8.66
C VAL A 72 -1.84 -9.51 8.69
N LYS A 73 -1.82 -10.16 7.52
CA LYS A 73 -1.73 -11.62 7.41
C LYS A 73 -0.48 -12.18 8.08
N GLU A 74 0.69 -11.58 7.83
CA GLU A 74 1.95 -12.02 8.43
C GLU A 74 1.89 -11.95 9.95
N THR A 75 1.49 -10.80 10.51
CA THR A 75 1.37 -10.61 11.95
C THR A 75 0.27 -11.44 12.59
N TYR A 76 -0.85 -11.67 11.86
CA TYR A 76 -1.90 -12.60 12.30
C TYR A 76 -1.36 -14.01 12.48
N ASN A 77 -0.64 -14.53 11.49
CA ASN A 77 -0.07 -15.88 11.55
C ASN A 77 0.96 -16.05 12.67
N ASP A 78 1.67 -14.98 13.01
CA ASP A 78 2.66 -14.98 14.09
C ASP A 78 2.03 -14.87 15.49
N THR A 79 0.83 -14.28 15.58
CA THR A 79 0.23 -13.87 16.87
C THR A 79 -0.97 -14.73 17.25
N VAL A 80 -1.82 -15.08 16.29
CA VAL A 80 -3.06 -15.82 16.53
C VAL A 80 -2.83 -17.32 16.40
N SER A 81 -3.06 -18.06 17.50
CA SER A 81 -2.95 -19.52 17.46
C SER A 81 -4.10 -20.12 16.68
N GLY A 82 -3.77 -20.90 15.65
CA GLY A 82 -4.77 -21.56 14.82
C GLY A 82 -4.16 -22.12 13.54
N ASP A 83 -4.99 -22.76 12.73
CA ASP A 83 -4.65 -23.27 11.40
C ASP A 83 -5.51 -22.53 10.36
N VAL A 84 -5.22 -21.25 10.17
CA VAL A 84 -5.93 -20.38 9.23
C VAL A 84 -5.04 -20.09 8.03
N GLU A 85 -5.48 -20.55 6.86
CA GLU A 85 -4.81 -20.27 5.59
C GLU A 85 -5.33 -18.95 4.99
N ILE A 86 -4.47 -17.92 4.91
CA ILE A 86 -4.84 -16.62 4.34
C ILE A 86 -4.10 -16.42 3.03
N THR A 87 -4.84 -16.14 1.96
CA THR A 87 -4.29 -15.75 0.66
C THR A 87 -4.61 -14.29 0.37
N VAL A 88 -3.61 -13.53 -0.11
CA VAL A 88 -3.75 -12.13 -0.50
C VAL A 88 -3.19 -11.96 -1.90
N ASN A 89 -3.97 -11.32 -2.79
CA ASN A 89 -3.58 -11.05 -4.18
C ASN A 89 -4.04 -9.65 -4.59
N GLY A 90 -3.21 -8.91 -5.33
CA GLY A 90 -3.45 -7.53 -5.74
C GLY A 90 -3.67 -7.32 -7.25
N PRO A 91 -4.65 -7.99 -7.92
CA PRO A 91 -4.89 -7.81 -9.36
C PRO A 91 -5.55 -6.47 -9.73
N GLY A 92 -5.74 -5.59 -8.77
CA GLY A 92 -6.41 -4.29 -8.90
C GLY A 92 -7.86 -4.30 -8.42
N THR A 93 -8.34 -3.14 -7.95
CA THR A 93 -9.67 -2.95 -7.33
C THR A 93 -10.82 -3.49 -8.19
N SER A 94 -10.83 -3.18 -9.48
CA SER A 94 -11.92 -3.62 -10.38
C SER A 94 -11.89 -5.12 -10.64
N ALA A 95 -10.70 -5.72 -10.71
CA ALA A 95 -10.53 -7.17 -10.82
C ALA A 95 -11.02 -7.86 -9.55
N GLY A 96 -10.67 -7.31 -8.38
CA GLY A 96 -11.16 -7.81 -7.10
C GLY A 96 -12.68 -7.80 -6.99
N PHE A 97 -13.36 -6.71 -7.36
CA PHE A 97 -14.84 -6.70 -7.36
C PHE A 97 -15.47 -7.72 -8.31
N ARG A 98 -14.82 -8.02 -9.46
CA ARG A 98 -15.32 -9.09 -10.36
C ARG A 98 -15.28 -10.49 -9.73
N GLU A 99 -14.37 -10.72 -8.79
CA GLU A 99 -14.29 -11.98 -8.03
C GLU A 99 -15.14 -11.93 -6.76
N PHE A 100 -15.17 -10.80 -6.08
CA PHE A 100 -15.85 -10.62 -4.81
C PHE A 100 -17.39 -10.61 -4.96
N CYS A 101 -17.92 -9.82 -5.90
CA CYS A 101 -19.36 -9.65 -6.03
C CYS A 101 -20.12 -10.95 -6.36
N PRO A 102 -19.59 -11.90 -7.17
CA PRO A 102 -20.20 -13.23 -7.28
C PRO A 102 -19.92 -14.16 -6.09
N GLY A 103 -19.14 -13.71 -5.08
CA GLY A 103 -18.87 -14.49 -3.85
C GLY A 103 -17.66 -15.43 -3.94
N ASN A 104 -16.77 -15.26 -4.92
CA ASN A 104 -15.59 -16.13 -5.09
C ASN A 104 -14.52 -15.86 -4.02
N THR A 105 -14.39 -14.61 -3.53
CA THR A 105 -13.47 -14.23 -2.46
C THR A 105 -14.21 -13.82 -1.19
N ASP A 106 -13.53 -13.82 -0.05
CA ASP A 106 -14.07 -13.45 1.26
C ASP A 106 -13.97 -11.96 1.51
N ILE A 107 -12.86 -11.36 1.03
CA ILE A 107 -12.56 -9.93 1.17
C ILE A 107 -12.15 -9.39 -0.21
N ASN A 108 -12.58 -8.17 -0.50
CA ASN A 108 -12.04 -7.38 -1.59
C ASN A 108 -11.30 -6.15 -1.04
N ASP A 109 -10.02 -6.04 -1.34
CA ASP A 109 -9.23 -4.84 -1.13
C ASP A 109 -9.59 -3.80 -2.20
N ALA A 110 -9.79 -2.53 -1.79
CA ALA A 110 -10.21 -1.50 -2.72
C ALA A 110 -9.58 -0.13 -2.44
N SER A 111 -9.09 0.52 -3.47
CA SER A 111 -8.54 1.88 -3.43
C SER A 111 -9.54 2.96 -3.88
N ARG A 112 -10.79 2.59 -3.97
CA ARG A 112 -11.97 3.44 -4.20
C ARG A 112 -13.22 2.79 -3.64
N ALA A 113 -14.25 3.59 -3.42
CA ALA A 113 -15.56 3.04 -3.11
C ALA A 113 -16.10 2.17 -4.25
N ILE A 114 -16.93 1.18 -3.90
CA ILE A 114 -17.66 0.33 -4.87
C ILE A 114 -18.56 1.20 -5.75
N LYS A 115 -18.52 0.98 -7.06
CA LYS A 115 -19.36 1.70 -8.03
C LYS A 115 -20.80 1.21 -7.96
N ASP A 116 -21.77 2.09 -8.28
CA ASP A 116 -23.20 1.72 -8.25
C ASP A 116 -23.51 0.49 -9.13
N LYS A 117 -22.88 0.40 -10.31
CA LYS A 117 -23.02 -0.77 -11.18
C LYS A 117 -22.49 -2.07 -10.57
N GLU A 118 -21.43 -1.98 -9.76
CA GLU A 118 -20.86 -3.14 -9.07
C GLU A 118 -21.77 -3.60 -7.92
N LYS A 119 -22.50 -2.68 -7.28
CA LYS A 119 -23.44 -2.99 -6.18
C LYS A 119 -24.64 -3.83 -6.65
N GLU A 120 -25.06 -3.69 -7.92
CA GLU A 120 -26.29 -4.32 -8.45
C GLU A 120 -26.25 -5.85 -8.33
N ASP A 121 -25.09 -6.45 -8.56
CA ASP A 121 -24.89 -7.90 -8.58
C ASP A 121 -23.96 -8.40 -7.47
N CYS A 122 -23.74 -7.60 -6.41
CA CYS A 122 -22.79 -7.92 -5.36
C CYS A 122 -23.46 -8.71 -4.21
N VAL A 123 -22.72 -9.68 -3.64
CA VAL A 123 -23.10 -10.34 -2.40
C VAL A 123 -23.28 -9.31 -1.27
N PRO A 124 -24.03 -9.63 -0.21
CA PRO A 124 -24.08 -8.80 0.97
C PRO A 124 -22.67 -8.57 1.54
N TYR A 125 -22.34 -7.32 1.85
CA TYR A 125 -21.02 -6.93 2.34
C TYR A 125 -21.10 -5.85 3.41
N VAL A 126 -20.02 -5.73 4.18
CA VAL A 126 -19.71 -4.54 4.96
C VAL A 126 -18.52 -3.83 4.32
N GLU A 127 -18.63 -2.51 4.15
CA GLU A 127 -17.56 -1.63 3.69
C GLU A 127 -16.81 -1.09 4.90
N LEU A 128 -15.50 -1.32 4.94
CA LEU A 128 -14.65 -0.93 6.05
C LEU A 128 -13.50 -0.07 5.49
N LYS A 129 -13.45 1.19 5.89
CA LYS A 129 -12.32 2.05 5.56
C LYS A 129 -11.13 1.65 6.44
N VAL A 130 -9.95 1.46 5.85
CA VAL A 130 -8.78 0.97 6.58
C VAL A 130 -7.63 1.97 6.64
N ALA A 131 -7.51 2.84 5.64
CA ALA A 131 -6.46 3.86 5.60
C ALA A 131 -6.81 4.95 4.59
N PHE A 132 -5.97 5.97 4.53
CA PHE A 132 -5.91 6.88 3.39
C PHE A 132 -4.57 6.75 2.67
N ASP A 133 -4.60 6.95 1.36
CA ASP A 133 -3.43 7.06 0.51
C ASP A 133 -3.29 8.52 0.06
N GLY A 134 -2.13 9.12 0.29
CA GLY A 134 -1.82 10.50 -0.08
C GLY A 134 -0.48 10.55 -0.81
N ILE A 135 -0.45 11.20 -1.97
CA ILE A 135 0.74 11.34 -2.80
C ILE A 135 1.19 12.80 -2.81
N ALA A 136 2.40 13.04 -2.36
CA ALA A 136 3.00 14.37 -2.42
C ALA A 136 3.71 14.58 -3.77
N VAL A 137 3.35 15.64 -4.46
CA VAL A 137 4.02 16.09 -5.68
C VAL A 137 5.12 17.06 -5.32
N MET A 138 6.31 16.87 -5.87
CA MET A 138 7.50 17.59 -5.46
C MET A 138 8.28 18.14 -6.64
N VAL A 139 8.96 19.25 -6.38
CA VAL A 139 9.91 19.88 -7.30
C VAL A 139 11.19 20.28 -6.57
N ASN A 140 12.21 20.62 -7.33
CA ASN A 140 13.40 21.26 -6.77
C ASN A 140 13.02 22.51 -5.95
N PRO A 141 13.68 22.82 -4.82
CA PRO A 141 13.34 23.97 -3.99
C PRO A 141 13.35 25.33 -4.73
N ASP A 142 14.19 25.48 -5.75
CA ASP A 142 14.29 26.71 -6.56
C ASP A 142 13.21 26.81 -7.67
N ASN A 143 12.39 25.79 -7.87
CA ASN A 143 11.30 25.81 -8.84
C ASN A 143 10.24 26.86 -8.45
N PRO A 144 9.80 27.74 -9.35
CA PRO A 144 8.87 28.83 -9.03
C PRO A 144 7.42 28.40 -8.81
N LEU A 145 7.03 27.16 -9.16
CA LEU A 145 5.68 26.66 -8.94
C LEU A 145 5.33 26.57 -7.44
N GLU A 146 4.12 26.96 -7.09
CA GLU A 146 3.59 26.89 -5.73
C GLU A 146 2.32 26.03 -5.64
N CYS A 147 1.52 26.06 -6.70
CA CYS A 147 0.27 25.34 -6.80
C CYS A 147 0.09 24.78 -8.20
N ILE A 148 -0.42 23.56 -8.29
CA ILE A 148 -0.56 22.83 -9.53
C ILE A 148 -1.92 22.12 -9.57
N SER A 149 -2.55 22.01 -10.74
CA SER A 149 -3.79 21.27 -10.93
C SER A 149 -3.53 19.84 -11.40
N LYS A 150 -4.54 18.97 -11.37
CA LYS A 150 -4.43 17.63 -12.00
C LYS A 150 -4.21 17.71 -13.51
N ASP A 151 -4.73 18.73 -14.18
CA ASP A 151 -4.48 18.95 -15.60
C ASP A 151 -3.01 19.33 -15.87
N ASP A 152 -2.39 20.08 -14.96
CA ASP A 152 -0.95 20.37 -15.02
C ASP A 152 -0.12 19.11 -14.78
N LEU A 153 -0.50 18.30 -13.79
CA LEU A 153 0.15 17.02 -13.51
C LEU A 153 0.09 16.08 -14.71
N TYR A 154 -1.06 16.02 -15.38
CA TYR A 154 -1.22 15.29 -16.63
C TYR A 154 -0.32 15.84 -17.74
N ALA A 155 -0.25 17.15 -17.88
CA ALA A 155 0.59 17.80 -18.90
C ALA A 155 2.10 17.58 -18.65
N ILE A 156 2.52 17.28 -17.42
CA ILE A 156 3.91 16.98 -17.06
C ILE A 156 4.22 15.50 -17.18
N ALA A 157 3.32 14.63 -16.70
CA ALA A 157 3.57 13.21 -16.49
C ALA A 157 2.75 12.28 -17.40
N GLY A 158 1.71 12.77 -18.06
CA GLY A 158 0.85 11.95 -18.92
C GLY A 158 1.52 11.48 -20.22
N PRO A 159 0.88 10.62 -20.99
CA PRO A 159 1.47 10.02 -22.20
C PRO A 159 1.73 11.04 -23.33
N GLU A 160 1.08 12.20 -23.31
CA GLU A 160 1.32 13.29 -24.27
C GLU A 160 2.58 14.12 -23.95
N SER A 161 3.22 13.89 -22.78
CA SER A 161 4.31 14.74 -22.27
C SER A 161 5.71 14.21 -22.58
N GLU A 162 5.84 13.09 -23.26
CA GLU A 162 7.13 12.48 -23.60
C GLU A 162 8.01 13.46 -24.40
N GLY A 163 9.24 13.71 -23.90
CA GLY A 163 10.16 14.67 -24.52
C GLY A 163 9.83 16.14 -24.33
N ASN A 164 8.75 16.48 -23.63
CA ASN A 164 8.30 17.85 -23.44
C ASN A 164 9.22 18.63 -22.48
N THR A 165 9.33 19.94 -22.76
CA THR A 165 9.87 20.95 -21.85
C THR A 165 8.78 21.49 -20.91
N TRP A 166 9.18 22.28 -19.91
CA TRP A 166 8.22 23.00 -19.06
C TRP A 166 7.28 23.92 -19.86
N GLU A 167 7.79 24.56 -20.93
CA GLU A 167 6.99 25.41 -21.82
C GLU A 167 5.95 24.58 -22.60
N ASP A 168 6.31 23.39 -23.06
CA ASP A 168 5.39 22.47 -23.75
C ASP A 168 4.31 21.96 -22.80
N ALA A 169 4.71 21.59 -21.57
CA ALA A 169 3.76 21.18 -20.52
C ALA A 169 2.80 22.31 -20.15
N GLN A 170 3.29 23.55 -20.03
CA GLN A 170 2.43 24.73 -19.81
C GLN A 170 1.44 24.93 -20.94
N ALA A 171 1.88 24.77 -22.19
CA ALA A 171 1.02 24.92 -23.36
C ALA A 171 -0.08 23.85 -23.39
N LEU A 172 0.29 22.59 -23.10
CA LEU A 172 -0.67 21.47 -22.98
C LEU A 172 -1.65 21.73 -21.84
N ALA A 173 -1.17 22.04 -20.63
CA ALA A 173 -2.01 22.34 -19.47
C ALA A 173 -3.00 23.47 -19.75
N SER A 174 -2.55 24.54 -20.40
CA SER A 174 -3.41 25.66 -20.79
C SER A 174 -4.50 25.23 -21.77
N SER A 175 -4.19 24.32 -22.70
CA SER A 175 -5.18 23.76 -23.65
C SER A 175 -6.24 22.89 -22.94
N LEU A 176 -5.88 22.33 -21.78
CA LEU A 176 -6.77 21.53 -20.91
C LEU A 176 -7.59 22.41 -19.94
N GLY A 177 -7.35 23.74 -19.95
CA GLY A 177 -8.09 24.70 -19.13
C GLY A 177 -7.37 25.13 -17.86
N SER A 178 -6.11 24.73 -17.66
CA SER A 178 -5.32 25.20 -16.51
C SER A 178 -5.04 26.70 -16.59
N THR A 179 -5.05 27.34 -15.41
CA THR A 179 -4.71 28.74 -15.21
C THR A 179 -3.46 28.91 -14.36
N THR A 180 -2.70 27.84 -14.15
CA THR A 180 -1.44 27.84 -13.38
C THR A 180 -0.42 28.78 -13.99
N THR A 181 0.24 29.55 -13.12
CA THR A 181 1.27 30.51 -13.50
C THR A 181 2.57 30.19 -12.76
N GLY A 182 3.66 30.81 -13.19
CA GLY A 182 4.96 30.61 -12.54
C GLY A 182 5.67 29.35 -13.00
N TRP A 183 5.39 28.88 -14.22
CA TRP A 183 6.09 27.73 -14.80
C TRP A 183 7.58 28.04 -15.01
N PRO A 184 8.47 27.09 -14.69
CA PRO A 184 9.89 27.21 -15.05
C PRO A 184 10.11 27.08 -16.55
N SER A 185 11.33 27.01 -17.00
CA SER A 185 11.70 26.83 -18.41
C SER A 185 12.73 25.71 -18.58
N GLY A 186 12.80 25.12 -19.75
CA GLY A 186 13.74 24.07 -20.11
C GLY A 186 13.21 22.67 -19.95
N THR A 187 14.10 21.67 -19.90
CA THR A 187 13.72 20.25 -19.78
C THR A 187 13.01 19.96 -18.46
N ILE A 188 12.23 18.89 -18.42
CA ILE A 188 11.65 18.37 -17.20
C ILE A 188 12.37 17.07 -16.86
N ASP A 189 13.00 17.01 -15.70
CA ASP A 189 13.61 15.78 -15.19
C ASP A 189 12.59 15.09 -14.26
N VAL A 190 11.80 14.18 -14.83
CA VAL A 190 10.80 13.42 -14.05
C VAL A 190 11.48 12.23 -13.39
N ILE A 191 11.45 12.20 -12.05
CA ILE A 191 12.03 11.15 -11.21
C ILE A 191 10.92 10.70 -10.26
N ALA A 192 10.48 9.46 -10.37
CA ALA A 192 9.25 9.01 -9.72
C ALA A 192 9.29 7.49 -9.45
N PRO A 193 8.33 6.94 -8.69
CA PRO A 193 8.24 5.51 -8.46
C PRO A 193 8.15 4.71 -9.77
N GLY A 194 8.79 3.54 -9.80
CA GLY A 194 8.68 2.58 -10.90
C GLY A 194 7.36 1.78 -10.86
N THR A 195 7.11 0.99 -11.90
CA THR A 195 5.86 0.21 -12.07
C THR A 195 5.61 -0.83 -10.98
N GLU A 196 6.64 -1.20 -10.22
CA GLU A 196 6.58 -2.10 -9.07
C GLU A 196 5.98 -1.45 -7.82
N SER A 197 5.85 -0.11 -7.81
CA SER A 197 5.41 0.66 -6.64
C SER A 197 3.91 0.84 -6.58
N GLY A 198 3.30 0.61 -5.41
CA GLY A 198 1.90 0.97 -5.15
C GLY A 198 1.62 2.47 -5.31
N THR A 199 2.61 3.33 -5.02
CA THR A 199 2.52 4.79 -5.24
C THR A 199 2.47 5.15 -6.73
N TYR A 200 3.17 4.38 -7.59
CA TYR A 200 3.02 4.49 -9.04
C TYR A 200 1.57 4.24 -9.46
N GLY A 201 1.02 3.09 -9.10
CA GLY A 201 -0.36 2.73 -9.45
C GLY A 201 -1.38 3.74 -8.93
N SER A 202 -1.18 4.23 -7.70
CA SER A 202 -2.02 5.27 -7.10
C SER A 202 -2.00 6.59 -7.88
N PHE A 203 -0.82 7.04 -8.30
CA PHE A 203 -0.69 8.27 -9.09
C PHE A 203 -1.38 8.13 -10.45
N ILE A 204 -1.19 7.01 -11.13
CA ILE A 204 -1.89 6.70 -12.38
C ILE A 204 -3.41 6.81 -12.20
N GLU A 205 -3.99 6.07 -11.26
CA GLU A 205 -5.45 6.02 -11.05
C GLU A 205 -6.04 7.35 -10.58
N ILE A 206 -5.34 8.11 -9.73
CA ILE A 206 -5.85 9.36 -9.18
C ILE A 206 -5.70 10.54 -10.16
N VAL A 207 -4.61 10.54 -10.94
CA VAL A 207 -4.20 11.73 -11.71
C VAL A 207 -4.31 11.53 -13.22
N LEU A 208 -3.81 10.41 -13.75
CA LEU A 208 -3.53 10.29 -15.18
C LEU A 208 -4.59 9.50 -15.95
N GLU A 209 -5.01 8.34 -15.46
CA GLU A 209 -5.81 7.34 -16.18
C GLU A 209 -7.04 7.96 -16.86
N LYS A 210 -7.94 8.53 -16.07
CA LYS A 210 -9.20 9.09 -16.60
C LYS A 210 -8.98 10.20 -17.64
N LYS A 211 -7.95 11.02 -17.45
CA LYS A 211 -7.62 12.09 -18.40
C LYS A 211 -7.03 11.51 -19.67
N ALA A 212 -6.13 10.54 -19.57
CA ALA A 212 -5.50 9.89 -20.72
C ALA A 212 -6.51 9.11 -21.56
N GLU A 213 -7.45 8.40 -20.93
CA GLU A 213 -8.57 7.73 -21.62
C GLU A 213 -9.41 8.73 -22.41
N ALA A 214 -9.84 9.83 -21.76
CA ALA A 214 -10.62 10.86 -22.42
C ALA A 214 -9.88 11.49 -23.61
N ARG A 215 -8.57 11.74 -23.46
CA ARG A 215 -7.72 12.26 -24.53
C ARG A 215 -7.52 11.28 -25.68
N ALA A 216 -7.45 9.99 -25.37
CA ALA A 216 -7.38 8.93 -26.38
C ALA A 216 -8.71 8.80 -27.14
N GLU A 217 -9.86 8.89 -26.48
CA GLU A 217 -11.19 8.92 -27.10
C GLU A 217 -11.37 10.13 -28.04
N GLU A 218 -10.79 11.29 -27.68
CA GLU A 218 -10.74 12.48 -28.53
C GLU A 218 -9.77 12.34 -29.71
N GLY A 219 -8.93 11.30 -29.72
CA GLY A 219 -7.90 11.08 -30.74
C GLY A 219 -6.68 12.00 -30.59
N ALA A 220 -6.50 12.62 -29.44
CA ALA A 220 -5.40 13.51 -29.16
C ALA A 220 -4.10 12.75 -28.82
N VAL A 221 -4.20 11.56 -28.25
CA VAL A 221 -3.08 10.66 -27.93
C VAL A 221 -3.42 9.23 -28.33
N SER A 222 -2.39 8.45 -28.66
CA SER A 222 -2.50 7.00 -28.80
C SER A 222 -1.78 6.36 -27.63
N LEU A 223 -2.51 5.65 -26.78
CA LEU A 223 -1.93 4.99 -25.63
C LEU A 223 -1.02 3.84 -26.12
N LEU A 224 0.12 3.71 -25.47
CA LEU A 224 0.98 2.55 -25.61
C LEU A 224 0.37 1.40 -24.82
N VAL A 225 0.75 0.18 -25.16
CA VAL A 225 0.32 -1.04 -24.46
C VAL A 225 1.56 -1.72 -23.92
N ASP A 226 1.52 -2.13 -22.67
CA ASP A 226 2.61 -2.84 -22.02
C ASP A 226 2.71 -4.33 -22.44
N GLU A 227 3.62 -5.08 -21.86
CA GLU A 227 3.83 -6.50 -22.15
C GLU A 227 2.66 -7.41 -21.74
N ASN A 228 1.80 -6.94 -20.84
CA ASN A 228 0.61 -7.64 -20.36
C ASN A 228 -0.63 -7.33 -21.20
N GLY A 229 -0.56 -6.32 -22.07
CA GLY A 229 -1.65 -5.85 -22.87
C GLY A 229 -2.47 -4.73 -22.23
N ASP A 230 -1.94 -4.10 -21.17
CA ASP A 230 -2.59 -3.00 -20.46
C ASP A 230 -2.13 -1.64 -21.00
N ASP A 231 -3.03 -0.66 -21.02
CA ASP A 231 -2.74 0.70 -21.48
C ASP A 231 -1.77 1.43 -20.55
N VAL A 232 -0.81 2.14 -21.14
CA VAL A 232 0.19 2.94 -20.44
C VAL A 232 -0.26 4.40 -20.38
N PHE A 233 -0.56 4.90 -19.19
CA PHE A 233 -1.13 6.23 -18.94
C PHE A 233 -0.10 7.29 -18.57
N ILE A 234 1.18 6.98 -18.61
CA ILE A 234 2.28 7.85 -18.22
C ILE A 234 3.31 7.95 -19.35
N ARG A 235 4.10 9.04 -19.36
CA ARG A 235 5.28 9.14 -20.21
C ARG A 235 6.27 8.03 -19.93
N THR A 236 6.98 7.54 -20.96
CA THR A 236 7.91 6.41 -20.83
C THR A 236 9.37 6.84 -20.61
N ASP A 237 9.67 8.13 -20.80
CA ASP A 237 11.00 8.72 -20.70
C ASP A 237 11.34 9.30 -19.31
N TYR A 238 10.68 8.85 -18.25
CA TYR A 238 10.98 9.24 -16.87
C TYR A 238 11.94 8.26 -16.17
N ALA A 239 12.61 8.73 -15.11
CA ALA A 239 13.48 7.90 -14.28
C ALA A 239 12.67 7.20 -13.19
N GLY A 240 12.24 5.95 -13.45
CA GLY A 240 11.59 5.09 -12.46
C GLY A 240 12.59 4.62 -11.40
N GLN A 241 12.26 4.75 -10.12
CA GLN A 241 13.11 4.37 -8.99
C GLN A 241 12.32 3.56 -7.97
N PRO A 242 12.91 2.49 -7.39
CA PRO A 242 12.24 1.70 -6.37
C PRO A 242 12.32 2.29 -4.95
N ASP A 243 13.18 3.29 -4.72
CA ASP A 243 13.44 3.88 -3.40
C ASP A 243 13.08 5.36 -3.41
N ASP A 244 12.12 5.74 -2.55
CA ASP A 244 11.60 7.10 -2.44
C ASP A 244 12.69 8.11 -2.01
N ASN A 245 13.71 7.70 -1.23
CA ASN A 245 14.82 8.58 -0.88
C ASN A 245 15.67 8.91 -2.11
N VAL A 246 15.86 7.96 -3.03
CA VAL A 246 16.56 8.18 -4.29
C VAL A 246 15.76 9.13 -5.19
N ILE A 247 14.43 9.03 -5.20
CA ILE A 247 13.54 9.95 -5.91
C ILE A 247 13.72 11.38 -5.34
N ILE A 248 13.64 11.52 -4.02
CA ILE A 248 13.80 12.80 -3.33
C ILE A 248 15.18 13.44 -3.62
N GLU A 249 16.26 12.65 -3.49
CA GLU A 249 17.61 13.10 -3.78
C GLU A 249 17.78 13.52 -5.27
N GLY A 250 17.18 12.75 -6.18
CA GLY A 250 17.16 13.07 -7.61
C GLY A 250 16.49 14.41 -7.90
N ILE A 251 15.31 14.65 -7.33
CA ILE A 251 14.57 15.92 -7.47
C ILE A 251 15.35 17.07 -6.85
N ALA A 252 15.93 16.89 -5.66
CA ALA A 252 16.72 17.91 -4.98
C ALA A 252 17.97 18.31 -5.75
N SER A 253 18.61 17.37 -6.42
CA SER A 253 19.88 17.60 -7.15
C SER A 253 19.70 18.17 -8.55
N SER A 254 18.51 18.08 -9.15
CA SER A 254 18.21 18.67 -10.46
C SER A 254 17.40 19.96 -10.32
N SER A 255 17.88 21.08 -10.88
CA SER A 255 17.11 22.32 -10.92
C SER A 255 15.78 22.21 -11.70
N ASN A 256 15.63 21.19 -12.52
CA ASN A 256 14.44 20.86 -13.32
C ASN A 256 13.69 19.66 -12.79
N GLY A 257 14.07 19.17 -11.59
CA GLY A 257 13.52 17.99 -10.96
C GLY A 257 12.03 18.14 -10.65
N PHE A 258 11.27 17.12 -11.03
CA PHE A 258 9.86 16.94 -10.73
C PHE A 258 9.61 15.46 -10.40
N GLY A 259 8.72 15.19 -9.48
CA GLY A 259 8.31 13.81 -9.18
C GLY A 259 7.29 13.74 -8.06
N TRP A 260 7.05 12.53 -7.59
CA TRP A 260 6.11 12.28 -6.50
C TRP A 260 6.55 11.07 -5.68
N VAL A 261 6.14 11.06 -4.43
CA VAL A 261 6.29 9.91 -3.50
C VAL A 261 5.08 9.86 -2.58
N GLY A 262 4.97 8.81 -1.77
CA GLY A 262 4.02 8.78 -0.66
C GLY A 262 4.19 9.98 0.27
N PHE A 263 3.09 10.52 0.78
CA PHE A 263 3.08 11.75 1.60
C PHE A 263 4.07 11.69 2.78
N ALA A 264 4.15 10.54 3.46
CA ALA A 264 5.01 10.40 4.63
C ALA A 264 6.51 10.58 4.31
N PHE A 265 6.97 10.14 3.13
CA PHE A 265 8.35 10.35 2.68
C PHE A 265 8.63 11.83 2.41
N ALA A 266 7.72 12.48 1.72
CA ALA A 266 7.86 13.91 1.44
C ALA A 266 7.88 14.73 2.73
N ALA A 267 7.06 14.38 3.72
CA ALA A 267 7.05 15.02 5.03
C ALA A 267 8.38 14.82 5.80
N ALA A 268 9.01 13.65 5.66
CA ALA A 268 10.31 13.38 6.27
C ALA A 268 11.48 14.10 5.57
N ALA A 269 11.34 14.38 4.27
CA ALA A 269 12.37 15.08 3.49
C ALA A 269 12.54 16.56 3.88
N GLY A 270 11.54 17.18 4.47
CA GLY A 270 11.56 18.58 4.88
C GLY A 270 11.90 19.53 3.72
N ASP A 271 12.85 20.42 3.95
CA ASP A 271 13.25 21.47 2.98
C ASP A 271 14.15 20.97 1.84
N ALA A 272 14.46 19.67 1.77
CA ALA A 272 15.28 19.12 0.69
C ALA A 272 14.59 19.21 -0.68
N VAL A 273 13.27 19.18 -0.69
CA VAL A 273 12.42 19.36 -1.88
C VAL A 273 11.28 20.32 -1.56
N LYS A 274 10.70 20.94 -2.58
CA LYS A 274 9.49 21.73 -2.43
C LYS A 274 8.27 20.85 -2.73
N VAL A 275 7.41 20.63 -1.75
CA VAL A 275 6.12 20.00 -1.93
C VAL A 275 5.13 21.01 -2.48
N LEU A 276 4.53 20.72 -3.63
CA LEU A 276 3.54 21.58 -4.26
C LEU A 276 2.16 21.42 -3.61
N LYS A 277 1.44 22.53 -3.52
CA LYS A 277 -0.01 22.48 -3.27
C LYS A 277 -0.73 22.01 -4.54
N VAL A 278 -1.85 21.34 -4.37
CA VAL A 278 -2.69 20.93 -5.51
C VAL A 278 -4.03 21.65 -5.44
N LEU A 279 -4.46 22.17 -6.59
CA LEU A 279 -5.72 22.87 -6.75
C LEU A 279 -6.89 21.90 -6.56
N ASN A 280 -7.69 22.12 -5.52
CA ASN A 280 -8.93 21.39 -5.33
C ASN A 280 -9.99 21.94 -6.32
N PRO A 281 -10.48 21.11 -7.25
CA PRO A 281 -11.41 21.58 -8.29
C PRO A 281 -12.78 21.99 -7.74
N ASP A 282 -13.19 21.48 -6.58
CA ASP A 282 -14.51 21.75 -5.99
C ASP A 282 -14.54 23.08 -5.24
N THR A 283 -13.42 23.45 -4.60
CA THR A 283 -13.31 24.69 -3.81
C THR A 283 -12.56 25.80 -4.53
N GLY A 284 -11.73 25.47 -5.52
CA GLY A 284 -10.82 26.41 -6.19
C GLY A 284 -9.62 26.84 -5.31
N GLU A 285 -9.35 26.16 -4.22
CA GLU A 285 -8.26 26.44 -3.30
C GLU A 285 -7.04 25.54 -3.56
N CYS A 286 -5.85 26.08 -3.35
CA CYS A 286 -4.61 25.33 -3.38
C CYS A 286 -4.36 24.65 -2.02
N VAL A 287 -4.48 23.33 -1.96
CA VAL A 287 -4.38 22.55 -0.74
C VAL A 287 -3.01 21.87 -0.67
N ALA A 288 -2.31 22.03 0.46
CA ALA A 288 -1.08 21.29 0.74
C ALA A 288 -1.43 19.89 1.29
N PRO A 289 -0.63 18.85 1.00
CA PRO A 289 -0.80 17.57 1.65
C PRO A 289 -0.48 17.67 3.14
N SER A 290 -1.37 17.17 3.97
CA SER A 290 -1.18 16.95 5.40
C SER A 290 -2.04 15.76 5.84
N ILE A 291 -1.81 15.24 7.05
CA ILE A 291 -2.65 14.16 7.58
C ILE A 291 -4.12 14.58 7.55
N GLU A 292 -4.44 15.81 7.94
CA GLU A 292 -5.79 16.34 7.98
C GLU A 292 -6.41 16.45 6.59
N THR A 293 -5.69 17.05 5.62
CA THR A 293 -6.21 17.30 4.27
C THR A 293 -6.30 16.03 3.41
N VAL A 294 -5.49 15.03 3.72
CA VAL A 294 -5.58 13.68 3.14
C VAL A 294 -6.78 12.93 3.73
N ALA A 295 -6.96 13.00 5.06
CA ALA A 295 -8.03 12.30 5.75
C ALA A 295 -9.44 12.87 5.45
N ASP A 296 -9.57 14.18 5.33
CA ASP A 296 -10.84 14.84 5.00
C ASP A 296 -11.14 14.91 3.48
N GLY A 297 -10.17 14.48 2.65
CA GLY A 297 -10.29 14.44 1.20
C GLY A 297 -10.18 15.81 0.52
N SER A 298 -9.81 16.87 1.22
CA SER A 298 -9.62 18.21 0.63
C SER A 298 -8.36 18.27 -0.25
N TYR A 299 -7.33 17.44 0.05
CA TYR A 299 -6.15 17.29 -0.81
C TYR A 299 -6.49 16.38 -2.01
N PRO A 300 -6.42 16.89 -3.26
CA PRO A 300 -6.98 16.16 -4.41
C PRO A 300 -6.19 14.93 -4.85
N VAL A 301 -4.92 14.79 -4.44
CA VAL A 301 -4.08 13.61 -4.76
C VAL A 301 -4.06 12.69 -3.56
N SER A 302 -5.25 12.36 -3.07
CA SER A 302 -5.49 11.41 -2.00
C SER A 302 -6.76 10.61 -2.25
N ARG A 303 -6.87 9.46 -1.56
CA ARG A 303 -8.05 8.59 -1.60
C ARG A 303 -8.18 7.74 -0.35
N SER A 304 -9.40 7.30 -0.07
CA SER A 304 -9.67 6.32 0.96
C SER A 304 -9.36 4.90 0.46
N LEU A 305 -8.83 4.08 1.35
CA LEU A 305 -8.58 2.66 1.16
C LEU A 305 -9.57 1.85 1.98
N TYR A 306 -10.07 0.78 1.40
CA TYR A 306 -11.15 -0.02 1.95
C TYR A 306 -10.84 -1.51 1.89
N ILE A 307 -11.46 -2.26 2.78
CA ILE A 307 -11.75 -3.68 2.58
C ILE A 307 -13.28 -3.88 2.56
N TYR A 308 -13.75 -4.72 1.66
CA TYR A 308 -15.15 -5.15 1.57
C TYR A 308 -15.22 -6.59 2.04
N VAL A 309 -15.97 -6.88 3.09
CA VAL A 309 -16.06 -8.20 3.68
C VAL A 309 -17.42 -8.83 3.39
N ASN A 310 -17.44 -10.02 2.82
CA ASN A 310 -18.65 -10.78 2.53
C ASN A 310 -19.33 -11.22 3.85
N THR A 311 -20.50 -10.65 4.16
CA THR A 311 -21.20 -10.91 5.42
C THR A 311 -21.84 -12.31 5.47
N ASP A 312 -22.25 -12.89 4.35
CA ASP A 312 -22.78 -14.25 4.30
C ASP A 312 -21.68 -15.27 4.64
N LYS A 313 -20.45 -15.05 4.15
CA LYS A 313 -19.30 -15.87 4.51
C LYS A 313 -18.87 -15.62 5.96
N ALA A 314 -18.86 -14.39 6.44
CA ALA A 314 -18.55 -14.07 7.83
C ALA A 314 -19.52 -14.75 8.81
N ALA A 315 -20.78 -14.92 8.45
CA ALA A 315 -21.75 -15.64 9.28
C ALA A 315 -21.44 -17.12 9.48
N THR A 316 -20.63 -17.73 8.63
CA THR A 316 -20.34 -19.18 8.62
C THR A 316 -18.87 -19.54 8.69
N ASN A 317 -17.96 -18.57 8.56
CA ASN A 317 -16.51 -18.77 8.60
C ASN A 317 -15.87 -18.04 9.79
N PRO A 318 -15.64 -18.72 10.93
CA PRO A 318 -14.99 -18.12 12.10
C PRO A 318 -13.58 -17.62 11.82
N ALA A 319 -12.84 -18.20 10.85
CA ALA A 319 -11.52 -17.76 10.46
C ALA A 319 -11.57 -16.37 9.81
N LEU A 320 -12.59 -16.11 8.97
CA LEU A 320 -12.79 -14.77 8.38
C LEU A 320 -13.10 -13.72 9.46
N VAL A 321 -13.96 -14.06 10.41
CA VAL A 321 -14.29 -13.15 11.52
C VAL A 321 -13.05 -12.85 12.34
N SER A 322 -12.28 -13.85 12.74
CA SER A 322 -11.04 -13.70 13.50
C SER A 322 -10.01 -12.86 12.77
N TYR A 323 -9.85 -13.07 11.45
CA TYR A 323 -8.91 -12.28 10.65
C TYR A 323 -9.31 -10.82 10.57
N VAL A 324 -10.60 -10.50 10.36
CA VAL A 324 -11.06 -9.10 10.29
C VAL A 324 -11.06 -8.44 11.66
N ASP A 325 -11.39 -9.16 12.74
CA ASP A 325 -11.28 -8.66 14.12
C ASP A 325 -9.81 -8.27 14.42
N TYR A 326 -8.86 -9.13 14.03
CA TYR A 326 -7.43 -8.84 14.16
C TYR A 326 -7.00 -7.67 13.25
N TYR A 327 -7.46 -7.64 12.00
CA TYR A 327 -7.16 -6.58 11.04
C TYR A 327 -7.53 -5.20 11.58
N LEU A 328 -8.69 -5.08 12.22
CA LEU A 328 -9.18 -3.81 12.78
C LEU A 328 -8.65 -3.54 14.20
N GLY A 329 -8.12 -4.55 14.88
CA GLY A 329 -7.52 -4.47 16.21
C GLY A 329 -6.00 -4.36 16.18
N ASP A 330 -5.33 -5.37 16.72
CA ASP A 330 -3.86 -5.39 16.85
C ASP A 330 -3.15 -5.34 15.49
N GLY A 331 -3.71 -5.99 14.47
CA GLY A 331 -3.20 -5.96 13.11
C GLY A 331 -3.24 -4.58 12.46
N TYR A 332 -4.19 -3.72 12.85
CA TYR A 332 -4.28 -2.36 12.35
C TYR A 332 -3.05 -1.53 12.73
N GLN A 333 -2.61 -1.66 13.95
CA GLN A 333 -1.43 -0.95 14.44
C GLN A 333 -0.18 -1.37 13.68
N ASP A 334 0.00 -2.65 13.43
CA ASP A 334 1.14 -3.16 12.66
C ASP A 334 1.00 -2.98 11.16
N GLY A 335 -0.20 -3.12 10.60
CA GLY A 335 -0.48 -3.05 9.16
C GLY A 335 -0.59 -1.63 8.61
N VAL A 336 -1.01 -0.66 9.41
CA VAL A 336 -1.25 0.73 8.97
C VAL A 336 -0.39 1.73 9.72
N GLU A 337 -0.33 1.68 11.06
CA GLU A 337 0.36 2.69 11.86
C GLU A 337 1.87 2.46 11.95
N ASN A 338 2.33 1.21 12.05
CA ASN A 338 3.74 0.87 12.30
C ASN A 338 4.44 0.13 11.16
N ALA A 339 3.69 -0.51 10.25
CA ALA A 339 4.22 -1.55 9.38
C ALA A 339 5.29 -1.11 8.41
N PHE A 340 5.23 0.11 8.04
CA PHE A 340 6.08 0.59 6.96
C PHE A 340 7.06 1.67 7.44
N GLY A 341 7.08 1.93 8.76
CA GLY A 341 7.92 2.99 9.32
C GLY A 341 7.51 4.38 8.81
N PRO A 342 8.24 5.42 9.20
CA PRO A 342 8.08 6.72 8.54
C PRO A 342 8.54 6.56 7.09
N GLY A 343 7.60 6.45 6.16
CA GLY A 343 7.97 6.34 4.77
C GLY A 343 7.02 5.58 3.85
N VAL A 344 5.99 4.88 4.33
CA VAL A 344 4.96 4.37 3.43
C VAL A 344 3.80 5.35 3.40
N GLY A 345 3.34 5.70 2.22
CA GLY A 345 2.40 6.81 1.97
C GLY A 345 1.00 6.69 2.58
N TYR A 346 0.77 5.68 3.44
CA TYR A 346 -0.53 5.50 4.07
C TYR A 346 -0.68 6.41 5.29
N VAL A 347 -1.88 6.99 5.42
CA VAL A 347 -2.30 7.78 6.56
C VAL A 347 -3.34 6.97 7.34
N ALA A 348 -3.07 6.74 8.62
CA ALA A 348 -3.99 6.04 9.50
C ALA A 348 -5.31 6.81 9.64
N LEU A 349 -6.39 6.08 9.91
CA LEU A 349 -7.69 6.69 10.12
C LEU A 349 -7.68 7.57 11.38
N PRO A 350 -8.20 8.80 11.34
CA PRO A 350 -8.57 9.53 12.55
C PRO A 350 -9.47 8.70 13.47
N ALA A 351 -9.38 8.95 14.77
CA ALA A 351 -10.05 8.12 15.78
C ALA A 351 -11.58 8.04 15.62
N ASP A 352 -12.21 9.08 15.13
CA ASP A 352 -13.65 9.13 14.83
C ASP A 352 -14.02 8.23 13.64
N ILE A 353 -13.26 8.29 12.55
CA ILE A 353 -13.45 7.43 11.36
C ILE A 353 -13.14 5.98 11.70
N LYS A 354 -12.08 5.72 12.48
CA LYS A 354 -11.76 4.37 12.95
C LYS A 354 -12.93 3.79 13.77
N ALA A 355 -13.51 4.57 14.67
CA ALA A 355 -14.66 4.16 15.45
C ALA A 355 -15.90 3.88 14.60
N GLU A 356 -16.13 4.63 13.51
CA GLU A 356 -17.18 4.33 12.53
C GLU A 356 -16.95 2.99 11.83
N THR A 357 -15.70 2.71 11.41
CA THR A 357 -15.33 1.44 10.82
C THR A 357 -15.54 0.27 11.78
N ASP A 358 -15.10 0.40 13.03
CA ASP A 358 -15.31 -0.62 14.07
C ASP A 358 -16.78 -0.89 14.35
N ALA A 359 -17.60 0.20 14.41
CA ALA A 359 -19.03 0.07 14.57
C ALA A 359 -19.72 -0.60 13.38
N ALA A 360 -19.29 -0.30 12.15
CA ALA A 360 -19.81 -0.96 10.95
C ALA A 360 -19.53 -2.47 10.97
N TRP A 361 -18.32 -2.88 11.36
CA TRP A 361 -17.96 -4.29 11.50
C TRP A 361 -18.75 -4.97 12.63
N ALA A 362 -18.88 -4.33 13.79
CA ALA A 362 -19.65 -4.87 14.91
C ALA A 362 -21.14 -5.03 14.61
N GLY A 363 -21.70 -4.22 13.70
CA GLY A 363 -23.11 -4.24 13.30
C GLY A 363 -23.48 -5.18 12.14
N ARG A 364 -22.51 -5.96 11.61
CA ARG A 364 -22.67 -6.87 10.47
C ARG A 364 -23.68 -7.97 10.72
#